data_d5a759287ac922fa9ee5cfa952594592
#
_entry.id   d5a759287ac922fa9ee5cfa952594592
#
_cell.length_a   1.000
_cell.length_b   1.000
_cell.length_c   1.000
_cell.angle_alpha   90.00
_cell.angle_beta   90.00
_cell.angle_gamma   90.00
#
_symmetry.space_group_name_H-M   'P 1'
#
loop_
_entity.id
_entity.type
_entity.pdbx_description
1 polymer ?
#
loop_
_entity_poly.entity_id
_entity_poly.type
_entity_poly.pdbx_seq_one_letter_code
_entity_poly.pdbx_strand_id
1 'polypeptide(L)'
;MNVREVIAYKNYFEDFLLKQPKKVQDKIYKIIEAIETLERVPSNYLKHIVGTTGLYEARIKLGSNIWRVFCFFDNNKLVILLNGIQKKTQKTPKNEIVLALSLMAKYYQEKSEENGN
;
A
#
# COMPACT_ATOMS: atom_id res chain seq x y z
N MET A 1 8.76 4.06 18.78
CA MET A 1 7.81 2.95 19.03
C MET A 1 6.79 2.89 17.88
N ASN A 2 6.54 1.72 17.38
CA ASN A 2 5.59 1.56 16.28
C ASN A 2 4.16 1.50 16.82
N VAL A 3 3.28 2.28 16.19
CA VAL A 3 1.84 2.26 16.50
C VAL A 3 1.08 1.29 15.60
N ARG A 4 1.73 0.84 14.50
CA ARG A 4 1.16 -0.13 13.56
C ARG A 4 2.22 -1.07 13.06
N GLU A 5 1.79 -2.25 12.65
CA GLU A 5 2.62 -3.18 11.90
C GLU A 5 2.26 -3.07 10.42
N VAL A 6 3.27 -3.13 9.55
CA VAL A 6 3.08 -3.11 8.10
C VAL A 6 3.70 -4.37 7.53
N ILE A 7 2.91 -5.17 6.83
CA ILE A 7 3.38 -6.40 6.18
C ILE A 7 2.93 -6.41 4.74
N ALA A 8 3.62 -7.19 3.90
CA ALA A 8 3.29 -7.32 2.49
C ALA A 8 2.50 -8.61 2.25
N TYR A 9 1.52 -8.53 1.35
CA TYR A 9 0.78 -9.70 0.89
C TYR A 9 1.51 -10.32 -0.28
N LYS A 10 2.03 -11.53 -0.08
CA LYS A 10 2.80 -12.28 -1.09
C LYS A 10 3.96 -11.44 -1.62
N ASN A 11 4.23 -11.48 -2.94
CA ASN A 11 5.41 -10.87 -3.53
C ASN A 11 5.13 -9.58 -4.31
N TYR A 12 3.90 -9.10 -4.33
CA TYR A 12 3.51 -7.98 -5.19
C TYR A 12 4.27 -6.70 -4.85
N PHE A 13 4.33 -6.35 -3.56
CA PHE A 13 5.06 -5.16 -3.14
C PHE A 13 6.56 -5.32 -3.39
N GLU A 14 7.14 -6.45 -3.02
CA GLU A 14 8.58 -6.69 -3.19
C GLU A 14 8.98 -6.63 -4.66
N ASP A 15 8.21 -7.25 -5.53
CA ASP A 15 8.49 -7.21 -6.98
C ASP A 15 8.46 -5.79 -7.51
N PHE A 16 7.51 -4.98 -7.07
CA PHE A 16 7.46 -3.57 -7.42
C PHE A 16 8.68 -2.83 -6.87
N LEU A 17 8.99 -3.01 -5.60
CA LEU A 17 10.09 -2.31 -4.92
C LEU A 17 11.42 -2.57 -5.61
N LEU A 18 11.72 -3.83 -5.94
CA LEU A 18 13.00 -4.23 -6.52
C LEU A 18 13.24 -3.66 -7.91
N LYS A 19 12.18 -3.24 -8.61
CA LYS A 19 12.29 -2.59 -9.91
C LYS A 19 12.64 -1.11 -9.81
N GLN A 20 12.64 -0.55 -8.60
CA GLN A 20 12.86 0.89 -8.43
C GLN A 20 14.33 1.19 -8.15
N PRO A 21 14.81 2.39 -8.57
CA PRO A 21 16.15 2.85 -8.19
C PRO A 21 16.27 2.97 -6.68
N LYS A 22 17.50 2.91 -6.17
CA LYS A 22 17.78 2.95 -4.73
C LYS A 22 17.16 4.15 -4.04
N LYS A 23 17.22 5.33 -4.64
CA LYS A 23 16.63 6.56 -4.06
C LYS A 23 15.13 6.43 -3.87
N VAL A 24 14.44 5.78 -4.82
CA VAL A 24 13.01 5.56 -4.74
C VAL A 24 12.70 4.53 -3.67
N GLN A 25 13.47 3.44 -3.61
CA GLN A 25 13.30 2.43 -2.55
C GLN A 25 13.44 3.07 -1.16
N ASP A 26 14.45 3.91 -0.97
CA ASP A 26 14.66 4.60 0.31
C ASP A 26 13.48 5.48 0.67
N LYS A 27 12.90 6.16 -0.32
CA LYS A 27 11.74 7.02 -0.08
C LYS A 27 10.50 6.19 0.26
N ILE A 28 10.32 5.05 -0.40
CA ILE A 28 9.23 4.13 -0.09
C ILE A 28 9.33 3.65 1.37
N TYR A 29 10.53 3.26 1.81
CA TYR A 29 10.74 2.83 3.19
C TYR A 29 10.44 3.94 4.19
N LYS A 30 10.75 5.21 3.86
CA LYS A 30 10.43 6.34 4.73
C LYS A 30 8.92 6.51 4.89
N ILE A 31 8.17 6.33 3.81
CA ILE A 31 6.70 6.43 3.88
C ILE A 31 6.13 5.27 4.70
N ILE A 32 6.65 4.06 4.51
CA ILE A 32 6.24 2.90 5.33
C ILE A 32 6.54 3.17 6.81
N GLU A 33 7.72 3.69 7.12
CA GLU A 33 8.08 4.04 8.50
C GLU A 33 7.11 5.08 9.09
N ALA A 34 6.69 6.06 8.29
CA ALA A 34 5.70 7.04 8.74
C ALA A 34 4.36 6.36 9.06
N ILE A 35 3.93 5.40 8.25
CA ILE A 35 2.71 4.63 8.52
C ILE A 35 2.86 3.83 9.80
N GLU A 36 4.04 3.28 10.08
CA GLU A 36 4.30 2.50 11.28
C GLU A 36 4.32 3.34 12.55
N THR A 37 4.84 4.57 12.47
CA THR A 37 5.20 5.34 13.67
C THR A 37 4.29 6.50 14.00
N LEU A 38 3.61 7.09 13.01
CA LEU A 38 2.76 8.26 13.23
C LEU A 38 1.34 7.86 13.63
N GLU A 39 0.83 8.42 14.72
CA GLU A 39 -0.56 8.22 15.13
C GLU A 39 -1.51 8.58 13.99
N ARG A 40 -1.31 9.76 13.42
CA ARG A 40 -2.06 10.24 12.24
C ARG A 40 -1.10 10.35 11.07
N VAL A 41 -1.37 9.60 10.01
CA VAL A 41 -0.58 9.67 8.80
C VAL A 41 -1.17 10.75 7.90
N PRO A 42 -0.39 11.79 7.53
CA PRO A 42 -0.91 12.85 6.66
C PRO A 42 -1.42 12.30 5.32
N SER A 43 -2.44 12.96 4.76
CA SER A 43 -3.05 12.53 3.49
C SER A 43 -2.11 12.62 2.29
N ASN A 44 -1.02 13.41 2.40
CA ASN A 44 0.00 13.41 1.36
C ASN A 44 0.87 12.15 1.38
N TYR A 45 0.79 11.33 2.44
CA TYR A 45 1.50 10.05 2.54
C TYR A 45 0.58 8.84 2.40
N LEU A 46 -0.67 8.94 2.87
CA LEU A 46 -1.61 7.82 2.86
C LEU A 46 -3.02 8.36 2.69
N LYS A 47 -3.71 7.91 1.64
CA LYS A 47 -5.03 8.44 1.32
C LYS A 47 -5.97 7.30 0.91
N HIS A 48 -7.22 7.37 1.39
CA HIS A 48 -8.28 6.45 0.97
C HIS A 48 -8.63 6.70 -0.51
N ILE A 49 -8.81 5.62 -1.26
CA ILE A 49 -9.21 5.71 -2.67
C ILE A 49 -10.73 5.80 -2.73
N VAL A 50 -11.20 6.94 -3.25
CA VAL A 50 -12.63 7.22 -3.40
C VAL A 50 -13.28 6.14 -4.26
N GLY A 51 -14.47 5.70 -3.85
CA GLY A 51 -15.21 4.66 -4.57
C GLY A 51 -14.87 3.24 -4.17
N THR A 52 -13.93 3.06 -3.23
CA THR A 52 -13.59 1.73 -2.72
C THR A 52 -13.96 1.62 -1.25
N THR A 53 -14.14 0.39 -0.79
CA THR A 53 -14.36 0.10 0.62
C THR A 53 -13.04 -0.32 1.24
N GLY A 54 -12.33 0.65 1.84
CA GLY A 54 -11.15 0.38 2.63
C GLY A 54 -9.84 0.24 1.89
N LEU A 55 -9.79 0.53 0.59
CA LEU A 55 -8.52 0.54 -0.12
C LEU A 55 -7.87 1.91 -0.01
N TYR A 56 -6.57 1.92 0.33
CA TYR A 56 -5.76 3.13 0.49
C TYR A 56 -4.60 3.10 -0.49
N GLU A 57 -4.02 4.25 -0.74
CA GLU A 57 -2.76 4.36 -1.46
C GLU A 57 -1.73 5.06 -0.59
N ALA A 58 -0.58 4.43 -0.41
CA ALA A 58 0.60 5.08 0.13
C ALA A 58 1.22 5.90 -1.00
N ARG A 59 1.53 7.16 -0.72
CA ARG A 59 1.89 8.15 -1.73
C ARG A 59 3.35 8.50 -1.62
N ILE A 60 4.10 8.24 -2.67
CA ILE A 60 5.54 8.50 -2.72
C ILE A 60 5.79 9.55 -3.80
N LYS A 61 6.51 10.61 -3.43
CA LYS A 61 6.89 11.66 -4.38
C LYS A 61 8.38 11.92 -4.26
N LEU A 62 9.06 11.95 -5.41
CA LEU A 62 10.48 12.28 -5.47
C LEU A 62 10.69 13.12 -6.74
N GLY A 63 11.01 14.41 -6.56
CA GLY A 63 11.03 15.36 -7.66
C GLY A 63 9.65 15.49 -8.27
N SER A 64 9.55 15.34 -9.58
CA SER A 64 8.28 15.39 -10.29
C SER A 64 7.65 14.00 -10.49
N ASN A 65 8.31 12.96 -10.00
CA ASN A 65 7.86 11.58 -10.19
C ASN A 65 7.02 11.13 -8.98
N ILE A 66 6.01 10.32 -9.26
CA ILE A 66 5.04 9.89 -8.27
C ILE A 66 4.86 8.39 -8.36
N TRP A 67 4.87 7.72 -7.20
CA TRP A 67 4.56 6.29 -7.09
C TRP A 67 3.42 6.10 -6.11
N ARG A 68 2.70 4.99 -6.25
CA ARG A 68 1.63 4.59 -5.33
C ARG A 68 1.83 3.14 -4.94
N VAL A 69 1.66 2.85 -3.65
CA VAL A 69 1.58 1.47 -3.15
C VAL A 69 0.19 1.29 -2.55
N PHE A 70 -0.57 0.36 -3.10
CA PHE A 70 -1.92 0.09 -2.60
C PHE A 70 -1.82 -0.71 -1.30
N CYS A 71 -2.71 -0.42 -0.38
CA CYS A 71 -2.72 -1.06 0.92
C CYS A 71 -4.09 -0.95 1.56
N PHE A 72 -4.29 -1.69 2.64
CA PHE A 72 -5.52 -1.58 3.42
C PHE A 72 -5.21 -1.92 4.88
N PHE A 73 -6.12 -1.52 5.76
CA PHE A 73 -6.02 -1.84 7.18
C PHE A 73 -6.83 -3.10 7.46
N ASP A 74 -6.16 -4.17 7.88
CA ASP A 74 -6.86 -5.37 8.36
C ASP A 74 -7.54 -5.05 9.68
N ASN A 75 -6.83 -4.32 10.53
CA ASN A 75 -7.37 -3.70 11.73
C ASN A 75 -6.62 -2.38 11.95
N ASN A 76 -6.95 -1.66 13.01
CA ASN A 76 -6.36 -0.35 13.26
C ASN A 76 -4.83 -0.38 13.40
N LYS A 77 -4.25 -1.56 13.66
CA LYS A 77 -2.82 -1.70 13.94
C LYS A 77 -2.07 -2.52 12.89
N LEU A 78 -2.75 -3.01 11.85
CA LEU A 78 -2.12 -3.86 10.83
C LEU A 78 -2.46 -3.37 9.45
N VAL A 79 -1.43 -2.98 8.70
CA VAL A 79 -1.55 -2.53 7.32
C VAL A 79 -0.95 -3.58 6.40
N ILE A 80 -1.69 -3.93 5.34
CA ILE A 80 -1.27 -4.93 4.36
C ILE A 80 -0.93 -4.22 3.05
N LEU A 81 0.32 -4.35 2.60
CA LEU A 81 0.79 -3.80 1.33
C LEU A 81 0.46 -4.74 0.18
N LEU A 82 0.00 -4.17 -0.91
CA LEU A 82 -0.40 -4.89 -2.12
C LEU A 82 0.54 -4.53 -3.29
N ASN A 83 0.00 -4.32 -4.47
CA ASN A 83 0.78 -3.94 -5.64
C ASN A 83 1.16 -2.45 -5.60
N GLY A 84 2.21 -2.10 -6.36
CA GLY A 84 2.64 -0.72 -6.51
C GLY A 84 2.77 -0.34 -7.96
N ILE A 85 2.73 0.97 -8.24
CA ILE A 85 2.87 1.52 -9.57
C ILE A 85 3.65 2.83 -9.54
N GLN A 86 4.25 3.17 -10.67
CA GLN A 86 4.69 4.54 -10.93
C GLN A 86 3.58 5.26 -11.68
N LYS A 87 3.10 6.37 -11.14
CA LYS A 87 2.05 7.16 -11.79
C LYS A 87 2.66 8.02 -12.88
N LYS A 88 2.15 7.86 -14.09
CA LYS A 88 2.58 8.67 -15.24
C LYS A 88 1.53 9.70 -15.65
N THR A 89 0.36 9.66 -15.03
CA THR A 89 -0.74 10.58 -15.29
C THR A 89 -1.36 11.02 -13.97
N GLN A 90 -2.26 12.01 -14.02
CA GLN A 90 -2.97 12.51 -12.84
C GLN A 90 -3.85 11.44 -12.19
N LYS A 91 -4.41 10.55 -12.99
CA LYS A 91 -5.32 9.51 -12.49
C LYS A 91 -4.59 8.20 -12.25
N THR A 92 -4.94 7.50 -11.17
CA THR A 92 -4.49 6.14 -10.95
C THR A 92 -5.19 5.20 -11.94
N PRO A 93 -4.45 4.34 -12.66
CA PRO A 93 -5.06 3.42 -13.61
C PRO A 93 -6.09 2.49 -12.95
N LYS A 94 -7.27 2.38 -13.55
CA LYS A 94 -8.35 1.56 -12.99
C LYS A 94 -7.99 0.09 -12.88
N ASN A 95 -7.24 -0.45 -13.84
CA ASN A 95 -6.83 -1.85 -13.80
C ASN A 95 -5.94 -2.17 -12.60
N GLU A 96 -5.14 -1.20 -12.15
CA GLU A 96 -4.29 -1.37 -10.97
C GLU A 96 -5.12 -1.34 -9.69
N ILE A 97 -6.17 -0.52 -9.64
CA ILE A 97 -7.11 -0.49 -8.52
C ILE A 97 -7.88 -1.83 -8.47
N VAL A 98 -8.33 -2.33 -9.63
CA VAL A 98 -9.03 -3.62 -9.71
C VAL A 98 -8.14 -4.75 -9.21
N LEU A 99 -6.86 -4.76 -9.61
CA LEU A 99 -5.91 -5.74 -9.10
C LEU A 99 -5.80 -5.65 -7.58
N ALA A 100 -5.60 -4.45 -7.04
CA ALA A 100 -5.46 -4.26 -5.60
C ALA A 100 -6.70 -4.76 -4.84
N LEU A 101 -7.90 -4.45 -5.35
CA LEU A 101 -9.14 -4.92 -4.74
C LEU A 101 -9.25 -6.45 -4.78
N SER A 102 -8.81 -7.08 -5.87
CA SER A 102 -8.83 -8.54 -5.97
C SER A 102 -7.85 -9.19 -5.00
N LEU A 103 -6.68 -8.57 -4.79
CA LEU A 103 -5.70 -9.06 -3.84
C LEU A 103 -6.20 -8.92 -2.41
N MET A 104 -6.86 -7.81 -2.10
CA MET A 104 -7.47 -7.60 -0.78
C MET A 104 -8.53 -8.68 -0.51
N ALA A 105 -9.38 -8.97 -1.50
CA ALA A 105 -10.39 -10.01 -1.37
C ALA A 105 -9.75 -11.39 -1.12
N LYS A 106 -8.69 -11.71 -1.85
CA LYS A 106 -7.95 -12.97 -1.66
C LYS A 106 -7.33 -13.06 -0.27
N TYR A 107 -6.77 -11.96 0.22
CA TYR A 107 -6.22 -11.93 1.57
C TYR A 107 -7.27 -12.32 2.60
N TYR A 108 -8.45 -11.72 2.54
CA TYR A 108 -9.51 -12.02 3.49
C TYR A 108 -10.05 -13.44 3.33
N GLN A 109 -10.14 -13.94 2.11
CA GLN A 109 -10.55 -15.32 1.85
C GLN A 109 -9.58 -16.31 2.49
N GLU A 110 -8.28 -16.12 2.27
CA GLU A 110 -7.24 -16.98 2.83
C GLU A 110 -7.20 -16.92 4.35
N LYS A 111 -7.38 -15.72 4.90
CA LYS A 111 -7.45 -15.53 6.35
C LYS A 111 -8.64 -16.27 6.96
N SER A 112 -9.80 -16.23 6.31
CA SER A 112 -10.98 -16.95 6.73
C SER A 112 -10.73 -18.46 6.74
N GLU A 113 -10.10 -18.99 5.70
CA GLU A 113 -9.76 -20.40 5.60
C GLU A 113 -8.79 -20.83 6.71
N GLU A 114 -7.77 -20.00 7.01
CA GLU A 114 -6.81 -20.29 8.07
C GLU A 114 -7.47 -20.34 9.45
N ASN A 115 -8.54 -19.59 9.66
CA ASN A 115 -9.22 -19.51 10.94
C ASN A 115 -10.27 -20.62 11.14
N GLY A 116 -10.16 -21.70 10.38
CA GLY A 116 -10.91 -22.91 10.63
C GLY A 116 -12.32 -22.97 10.05
N ASN A 117 -12.55 -22.20 9.05
CA ASN A 117 -13.85 -22.23 8.36
C ASN A 117 -13.83 -23.15 7.17
#